data_98d726356125b8860904b30d60a515fb
#
_entry.id   98d726356125b8860904b30d60a515fb
#
_cell.length_a   1.000
_cell.length_b   1.000
_cell.length_c   1.000
_cell.angle_alpha   90.00
_cell.angle_beta   90.00
_cell.angle_gamma   90.00
#
_symmetry.space_group_name_H-M   'P 1'
#
loop_
_entity.id
_entity.type
_entity.pdbx_description
1 polymer ?
#
loop_
_entity_poly.entity_id
_entity_poly.type
_entity_poly.pdbx_seq_one_letter_code
_entity_poly.pdbx_strand_id
1 'polypeptide(L)'
;MELKISLENFSEGYHQPWVHPDTADHEFPATMVEYADVSGPYGLFHLRQKNLLVPTFFTPVEGLPEPLLSTVTVFNVYPYLHALIDAPTPLWLDFNIKNEVEHELIWNVLLPKGTLKSETLEAELAKFRAFIEPILGEDIGVCTGVGEAVHSRFITPGRYSHMEKTVHQFHNWWLDQMLPKASR
;
A
#
# COMPACT_ATOMS: atom_id res chain seq x y z
N MET A 1 -16.62 3.26 1.49
CA MET A 1 -15.77 2.05 1.68
C MET A 1 -15.22 2.08 3.10
N GLU A 2 -15.35 0.98 3.83
CA GLU A 2 -14.86 0.90 5.22
C GLU A 2 -13.33 1.02 5.28
N LEU A 3 -12.83 1.81 6.23
CA LEU A 3 -11.39 2.05 6.40
C LEU A 3 -10.60 0.74 6.55
N LYS A 4 -11.12 -0.20 7.35
CA LYS A 4 -10.42 -1.46 7.63
C LYS A 4 -10.15 -2.27 6.36
N ILE A 5 -11.10 -2.31 5.41
CA ILE A 5 -10.95 -3.00 4.13
C ILE A 5 -9.81 -2.40 3.32
N SER A 6 -9.74 -1.06 3.24
CA SER A 6 -8.63 -0.38 2.57
C SER A 6 -7.28 -0.65 3.23
N LEU A 7 -7.23 -0.63 4.56
CA LEU A 7 -5.99 -0.94 5.30
C LEU A 7 -5.52 -2.37 5.05
N GLU A 8 -6.44 -3.32 4.99
CA GLU A 8 -6.14 -4.72 4.67
C GLU A 8 -5.61 -4.84 3.25
N ASN A 9 -6.27 -4.24 2.26
CA ASN A 9 -5.86 -4.25 0.86
C ASN A 9 -4.45 -3.68 0.67
N PHE A 10 -4.13 -2.54 1.28
CA PHE A 10 -2.79 -1.96 1.22
C PHE A 10 -1.75 -2.66 2.11
N SER A 11 -2.11 -3.70 2.83
CA SER A 11 -1.22 -4.44 3.74
C SER A 11 -0.75 -5.78 3.20
N GLU A 12 -1.06 -6.11 1.94
CA GLU A 12 -0.70 -7.40 1.35
C GLU A 12 -0.48 -7.28 -0.16
N GLY A 13 0.08 -8.31 -0.77
CA GLY A 13 0.29 -8.40 -2.22
C GLY A 13 -0.51 -9.55 -2.87
N TYR A 14 -1.38 -10.20 -2.10
CA TYR A 14 -2.14 -11.37 -2.57
C TYR A 14 -3.16 -11.01 -3.65
N HIS A 15 -3.76 -9.81 -3.56
CA HIS A 15 -4.73 -9.32 -4.54
C HIS A 15 -4.10 -8.92 -5.89
N GLN A 16 -2.80 -8.55 -5.89
CA GLN A 16 -2.15 -7.93 -7.06
C GLN A 16 -2.34 -8.71 -8.38
N PRO A 17 -2.10 -10.04 -8.47
CA PRO A 17 -2.24 -10.73 -9.74
C PRO A 17 -3.67 -10.82 -10.26
N TRP A 18 -4.66 -10.56 -9.42
CA TRP A 18 -6.08 -10.64 -9.77
C TRP A 18 -6.70 -9.28 -10.05
N VAL A 19 -6.25 -8.26 -9.33
CA VAL A 19 -6.78 -6.89 -9.40
C VAL A 19 -5.95 -6.03 -10.35
N HIS A 20 -4.63 -6.23 -10.36
CA HIS A 20 -3.66 -5.41 -11.09
C HIS A 20 -2.81 -6.16 -12.11
N PRO A 21 -3.36 -7.13 -12.89
CA PRO A 21 -2.54 -8.00 -13.75
C PRO A 21 -1.74 -7.22 -14.80
N ASP A 22 -2.30 -6.12 -15.30
CA ASP A 22 -1.73 -5.28 -16.36
C ASP A 22 -1.16 -3.95 -15.83
N THR A 23 -1.21 -3.74 -14.51
CA THR A 23 -0.76 -2.52 -13.84
C THR A 23 0.31 -2.83 -12.80
N ALA A 24 -0.02 -2.84 -11.50
CA ALA A 24 0.98 -3.00 -10.44
C ALA A 24 1.68 -4.36 -10.46
N ASP A 25 0.98 -5.49 -10.71
CA ASP A 25 1.60 -6.83 -10.73
C ASP A 25 2.55 -7.03 -11.91
N HIS A 26 2.32 -6.31 -13.01
CA HIS A 26 3.22 -6.34 -14.16
C HIS A 26 4.62 -5.83 -13.80
N GLU A 27 4.71 -4.76 -13.01
CA GLU A 27 5.96 -4.12 -12.62
C GLU A 27 6.55 -4.69 -11.33
N PHE A 28 5.67 -5.02 -10.36
CA PHE A 28 6.00 -5.54 -9.03
C PHE A 28 5.26 -6.85 -8.76
N PRO A 29 5.68 -7.98 -9.36
CA PRO A 29 4.94 -9.22 -9.25
C PRO A 29 4.74 -9.67 -7.81
N ALA A 30 3.53 -10.07 -7.45
CA ALA A 30 3.19 -10.59 -6.12
C ALA A 30 4.10 -11.76 -5.68
N THR A 31 4.59 -12.54 -6.63
CA THR A 31 5.55 -13.64 -6.38
C THR A 31 6.93 -13.19 -5.93
N MET A 32 7.24 -11.89 -6.06
CA MET A 32 8.52 -11.28 -5.65
C MET A 32 8.38 -10.43 -4.37
N VAL A 33 7.23 -10.50 -3.70
CA VAL A 33 7.00 -9.79 -2.44
C VAL A 33 7.71 -10.48 -1.29
N GLU A 34 8.45 -9.72 -0.50
CA GLU A 34 9.19 -10.21 0.67
C GLU A 34 8.62 -9.59 1.94
N TYR A 35 8.01 -10.39 2.81
CA TYR A 35 7.44 -9.95 4.08
C TYR A 35 8.46 -9.99 5.20
N ALA A 36 8.66 -8.87 5.88
CA ALA A 36 9.55 -8.82 7.04
C ALA A 36 8.94 -9.47 8.28
N ASP A 37 9.79 -10.06 9.13
CA ASP A 37 9.42 -10.50 10.47
C ASP A 37 9.55 -9.32 11.43
N VAL A 38 8.44 -8.63 11.65
CA VAL A 38 8.39 -7.49 12.56
C VAL A 38 7.41 -7.75 13.68
N SER A 39 7.65 -7.12 14.84
CA SER A 39 6.76 -7.14 15.99
C SER A 39 6.47 -5.72 16.45
N GLY A 40 5.23 -5.42 16.82
CA GLY A 40 4.82 -4.10 17.27
C GLY A 40 3.67 -3.53 16.44
N PRO A 41 3.39 -2.22 16.58
CA PRO A 41 2.28 -1.57 15.93
C PRO A 41 2.56 -1.20 14.47
N TYR A 42 3.26 -2.04 13.73
CA TYR A 42 3.59 -1.79 12.33
C TYR A 42 3.80 -3.08 11.53
N GLY A 43 3.64 -2.98 10.23
CA GLY A 43 3.96 -4.02 9.25
C GLY A 43 4.92 -3.52 8.20
N LEU A 44 5.70 -4.42 7.60
CA LEU A 44 6.69 -4.08 6.59
C LEU A 44 6.80 -5.20 5.56
N PHE A 45 6.78 -4.84 4.29
CA PHE A 45 7.13 -5.74 3.20
C PHE A 45 7.75 -4.98 2.02
N HIS A 46 8.41 -5.72 1.16
CA HIS A 46 9.12 -5.19 0.00
C HIS A 46 8.51 -5.71 -1.28
N LEU A 47 8.16 -4.80 -2.17
CA LEU A 47 7.78 -5.08 -3.54
C LEU A 47 9.03 -4.93 -4.41
N ARG A 48 9.49 -6.02 -5.03
CA ARG A 48 10.64 -5.97 -5.92
C ARG A 48 10.23 -5.78 -7.36
N GLN A 49 10.93 -4.91 -8.05
CA GLN A 49 10.72 -4.72 -9.48
C GLN A 49 11.18 -5.92 -10.28
N LYS A 50 10.40 -6.29 -11.27
CA LYS A 50 10.73 -7.33 -12.24
C LYS A 50 11.90 -6.94 -13.15
N ASN A 51 11.94 -5.67 -13.53
CA ASN A 51 12.98 -5.10 -14.38
C ASN A 51 13.47 -3.80 -13.77
N LEU A 52 14.79 -3.58 -13.76
CA LEU A 52 15.43 -2.33 -13.27
C LEU A 52 15.13 -1.11 -14.16
N LEU A 53 14.21 -1.22 -15.12
CA LEU A 53 13.89 -0.19 -16.11
C LEU A 53 12.49 0.42 -15.91
N VAL A 54 11.89 0.26 -14.71
CA VAL A 54 10.63 0.96 -14.44
C VAL A 54 10.87 2.46 -14.57
N PRO A 55 10.01 3.18 -15.32
CA PRO A 55 10.17 4.61 -15.52
C PRO A 55 10.19 5.35 -14.20
N THR A 56 11.29 6.01 -13.89
CA THR A 56 11.33 6.96 -12.80
C THR A 56 10.60 8.22 -13.24
N PHE A 57 9.56 8.60 -12.51
CA PHE A 57 8.79 9.82 -12.82
C PHE A 57 9.54 11.07 -12.41
N PHE A 58 10.35 10.96 -11.37
CA PHE A 58 11.14 12.05 -10.81
C PHE A 58 12.61 11.66 -10.74
N THR A 59 13.48 12.65 -10.65
CA THR A 59 14.92 12.42 -10.46
C THR A 59 15.16 11.71 -9.15
N PRO A 60 15.78 10.52 -9.14
CA PRO A 60 16.10 9.79 -7.90
C PRO A 60 17.01 10.62 -6.99
N VAL A 61 16.89 10.37 -5.70
CA VAL A 61 17.81 10.93 -4.69
C VAL A 61 19.21 10.34 -4.92
N GLU A 62 20.22 11.20 -5.04
CA GLU A 62 21.59 10.77 -5.25
C GLU A 62 22.14 10.00 -4.04
N GLY A 63 23.00 9.02 -4.32
CA GLY A 63 23.71 8.25 -3.29
C GLY A 63 22.90 7.15 -2.62
N LEU A 64 21.70 6.84 -3.10
CA LEU A 64 20.96 5.67 -2.63
C LEU A 64 21.63 4.38 -3.09
N PRO A 65 21.73 3.36 -2.22
CA PRO A 65 22.22 2.04 -2.62
C PRO A 65 21.28 1.38 -3.61
N GLU A 66 21.85 0.61 -4.53
CA GLU A 66 21.14 -0.03 -5.64
C GLU A 66 19.90 -0.84 -5.23
N PRO A 67 19.87 -1.60 -4.14
CA PRO A 67 18.65 -2.31 -3.73
C PRO A 67 17.45 -1.40 -3.46
N LEU A 68 17.67 -0.15 -3.03
CA LEU A 68 16.58 0.82 -2.83
C LEU A 68 16.06 1.42 -4.12
N LEU A 69 16.84 1.35 -5.22
CA LEU A 69 16.43 1.84 -6.54
C LEU A 69 15.45 0.88 -7.25
N SER A 70 15.40 -0.38 -6.82
CA SER A 70 14.59 -1.44 -7.43
C SER A 70 13.56 -2.05 -6.48
N THR A 71 13.31 -1.42 -5.34
CA THR A 71 12.44 -1.94 -4.30
C THR A 71 11.53 -0.84 -3.78
N VAL A 72 10.21 -1.09 -3.79
CA VAL A 72 9.26 -0.30 -3.02
C VAL A 72 9.09 -0.96 -1.66
N THR A 73 9.38 -0.23 -0.60
CA THR A 73 9.10 -0.68 0.77
C THR A 73 7.73 -0.18 1.18
N VAL A 74 6.82 -1.10 1.42
CA VAL A 74 5.51 -0.78 1.99
C VAL A 74 5.63 -0.84 3.50
N PHE A 75 5.34 0.28 4.15
CA PHE A 75 5.47 0.46 5.58
C PHE A 75 4.14 0.93 6.16
N ASN A 76 3.54 0.09 6.99
CA ASN A 76 2.24 0.32 7.59
C ASN A 76 2.43 0.56 9.08
N VAL A 77 2.12 1.73 9.59
CA VAL A 77 2.06 2.02 11.02
C VAL A 77 0.60 2.05 11.45
N TYR A 78 0.24 1.11 12.30
CA TYR A 78 -1.16 0.95 12.73
C TYR A 78 -1.64 2.09 13.61
N PRO A 79 -2.89 2.54 13.46
CA PRO A 79 -3.93 1.93 12.62
C PRO A 79 -3.97 2.41 11.16
N TYR A 80 -3.46 3.56 10.77
CA TYR A 80 -3.81 4.13 9.46
C TYR A 80 -2.73 4.93 8.74
N LEU A 81 -1.48 4.80 9.10
CA LEU A 81 -0.41 5.37 8.28
C LEU A 81 0.09 4.30 7.30
N HIS A 82 0.00 4.58 6.02
CA HIS A 82 0.62 3.80 4.97
C HIS A 82 1.66 4.65 4.23
N ALA A 83 2.84 4.09 4.02
CA ALA A 83 3.86 4.71 3.20
C ALA A 83 4.42 3.69 2.20
N LEU A 84 4.57 4.11 0.96
CA LEU A 84 5.29 3.39 -0.08
C LEU A 84 6.58 4.15 -0.30
N ILE A 85 7.68 3.56 0.12
CA ILE A 85 8.99 4.22 0.07
C ILE A 85 9.78 3.58 -1.06
N ASP A 86 9.86 4.29 -2.18
CA ASP A 86 10.80 4.00 -3.24
C ASP A 86 11.78 5.15 -3.42
N ALA A 87 12.83 4.92 -4.21
CA ALA A 87 13.87 5.92 -4.38
C ALA A 87 13.41 7.19 -5.11
N PRO A 88 12.61 7.11 -6.20
CA PRO A 88 12.22 8.30 -6.95
C PRO A 88 10.97 8.98 -6.40
N THR A 89 10.07 8.26 -5.71
CA THR A 89 8.73 8.79 -5.43
C THR A 89 8.13 8.25 -4.16
N PRO A 90 8.69 8.57 -2.98
CA PRO A 90 8.06 8.14 -1.74
C PRO A 90 6.64 8.71 -1.63
N LEU A 91 5.69 7.84 -1.32
CA LEU A 91 4.29 8.18 -1.11
C LEU A 91 3.91 8.00 0.34
N TRP A 92 3.05 8.87 0.81
CA TRP A 92 2.36 8.73 2.08
C TRP A 92 0.86 8.78 1.82
N LEU A 93 0.17 7.76 2.26
CA LEU A 93 -1.29 7.67 2.18
C LEU A 93 -1.89 8.11 3.52
N ASP A 94 -2.75 9.10 3.47
CA ASP A 94 -3.50 9.60 4.61
C ASP A 94 -4.99 9.27 4.44
N PHE A 95 -5.58 8.69 5.49
CA PHE A 95 -6.97 8.26 5.51
C PHE A 95 -7.81 9.24 6.31
N ASN A 96 -8.44 10.19 5.63
CA ASN A 96 -9.34 11.15 6.26
C ASN A 96 -10.71 10.51 6.50
N ILE A 97 -10.94 10.02 7.72
CA ILE A 97 -12.13 9.29 8.12
C ILE A 97 -13.32 10.26 8.20
N LYS A 98 -14.37 10.01 7.43
CA LYS A 98 -15.62 10.79 7.45
C LYS A 98 -16.65 10.18 8.40
N ASN A 99 -16.80 8.86 8.35
CA ASN A 99 -17.70 8.08 9.21
C ASN A 99 -17.31 6.59 9.18
N GLU A 100 -18.15 5.72 9.69
CA GLU A 100 -17.90 4.28 9.83
C GLU A 100 -17.69 3.56 8.49
N VAL A 101 -18.34 4.04 7.42
CA VAL A 101 -18.35 3.39 6.10
C VAL A 101 -17.70 4.23 5.00
N GLU A 102 -17.14 5.38 5.35
CA GLU A 102 -16.60 6.32 4.37
C GLU A 102 -15.32 6.99 4.85
N HIS A 103 -14.32 6.98 4.01
CA HIS A 103 -13.11 7.76 4.17
C HIS A 103 -12.67 8.32 2.81
N GLU A 104 -11.84 9.33 2.87
CA GLU A 104 -11.16 9.92 1.74
C GLU A 104 -9.68 9.51 1.80
N LEU A 105 -9.15 9.00 0.70
CA LEU A 105 -7.74 8.67 0.57
C LEU A 105 -7.00 9.85 -0.04
N ILE A 106 -6.06 10.39 0.71
CA ILE A 106 -5.22 11.53 0.31
C ILE A 106 -3.81 11.02 0.06
N TRP A 107 -3.27 11.35 -1.09
CA TRP A 107 -1.91 10.99 -1.48
C TRP A 107 -0.97 12.15 -1.33
N ASN A 108 0.09 11.90 -0.66
CA ASN A 108 1.17 12.85 -0.50
C ASN A 108 2.41 12.32 -1.21
N VAL A 109 2.85 13.02 -2.23
CA VAL A 109 4.11 12.72 -2.94
C VAL A 109 5.23 13.51 -2.27
N LEU A 110 6.26 12.82 -1.80
CA LEU A 110 7.40 13.45 -1.16
C LEU A 110 8.52 13.65 -2.18
N LEU A 111 8.84 14.90 -2.45
CA LEU A 111 9.87 15.28 -3.41
C LEU A 111 11.00 16.06 -2.75
N PRO A 112 12.25 15.90 -3.20
CA PRO A 112 13.36 16.74 -2.79
C PRO A 112 13.06 18.22 -3.05
N LYS A 113 13.49 19.12 -2.17
CA LYS A 113 13.20 20.57 -2.29
C LYS A 113 13.66 21.17 -3.64
N GLY A 114 14.73 20.63 -4.21
CA GLY A 114 15.22 21.05 -5.53
C GLY A 114 14.24 20.76 -6.67
N THR A 115 13.54 19.64 -6.60
CA THR A 115 12.55 19.21 -7.60
C THR A 115 11.36 20.17 -7.70
N LEU A 116 10.95 20.79 -6.58
CA LEU A 116 9.84 21.76 -6.56
C LEU A 116 10.08 23.02 -7.41
N LYS A 117 11.31 23.27 -7.83
CA LYS A 117 11.69 24.40 -8.69
C LYS A 117 11.93 23.99 -10.13
N SER A 118 11.72 22.72 -10.46
CA SER A 118 11.91 22.20 -11.81
C SER A 118 10.82 22.72 -12.74
N GLU A 119 11.20 23.17 -13.93
CA GLU A 119 10.25 23.56 -14.99
C GLU A 119 9.46 22.36 -15.54
N THR A 120 9.95 21.14 -15.30
CA THR A 120 9.32 19.87 -15.73
C THR A 120 8.37 19.27 -14.72
N LEU A 121 8.29 19.81 -13.50
CA LEU A 121 7.54 19.23 -12.38
C LEU A 121 6.08 18.92 -12.72
N GLU A 122 5.37 19.83 -13.37
CA GLU A 122 3.96 19.62 -13.74
C GLU A 122 3.80 18.45 -14.73
N ALA A 123 4.72 18.31 -15.68
CA ALA A 123 4.69 17.22 -16.65
C ALA A 123 5.06 15.87 -15.98
N GLU A 124 5.99 15.87 -15.03
CA GLU A 124 6.38 14.70 -14.25
C GLU A 124 5.23 14.24 -13.33
N LEU A 125 4.57 15.17 -12.64
CA LEU A 125 3.38 14.89 -11.85
C LEU A 125 2.23 14.35 -12.70
N ALA A 126 2.01 14.89 -13.90
CA ALA A 126 0.97 14.39 -14.80
C ALA A 126 1.25 12.94 -15.24
N LYS A 127 2.50 12.59 -15.54
CA LYS A 127 2.90 11.22 -15.88
C LYS A 127 2.72 10.28 -14.68
N PHE A 128 3.13 10.72 -13.50
CA PHE A 128 2.96 9.96 -12.28
C PHE A 128 1.48 9.69 -11.99
N ARG A 129 0.61 10.70 -12.09
CA ARG A 129 -0.83 10.54 -11.94
C ARG A 129 -1.41 9.53 -12.93
N ALA A 130 -1.05 9.65 -14.20
CA ALA A 130 -1.51 8.74 -15.25
C ALA A 130 -1.11 7.28 -15.00
N PHE A 131 0.00 7.05 -14.26
CA PHE A 131 0.43 5.72 -13.84
C PHE A 131 -0.36 5.20 -12.64
N ILE A 132 -0.53 6.02 -11.60
CA ILE A 132 -1.00 5.55 -10.30
C ILE A 132 -2.53 5.60 -10.15
N GLU A 133 -3.22 6.55 -10.80
CA GLU A 133 -4.69 6.67 -10.71
C GLU A 133 -5.45 5.42 -11.22
N PRO A 134 -5.04 4.73 -12.31
CA PRO A 134 -5.66 3.47 -12.70
C PRO A 134 -5.54 2.39 -11.62
N ILE A 135 -4.36 2.22 -11.02
CA ILE A 135 -4.09 1.24 -9.96
C ILE A 135 -5.05 1.45 -8.78
N LEU A 136 -5.19 2.68 -8.32
CA LEU A 136 -6.14 2.98 -7.23
C LEU A 136 -7.60 2.86 -7.64
N GLY A 137 -7.93 3.14 -8.90
CA GLY A 137 -9.28 2.90 -9.41
C GLY A 137 -9.67 1.42 -9.30
N GLU A 138 -8.71 0.53 -9.59
CA GLU A 138 -8.85 -0.92 -9.45
C GLU A 138 -9.03 -1.31 -7.98
N ASP A 139 -8.22 -0.78 -7.07
CA ASP A 139 -8.33 -0.99 -5.62
C ASP A 139 -9.67 -0.52 -5.06
N ILE A 140 -10.12 0.67 -5.44
CA ILE A 140 -11.41 1.22 -5.01
C ILE A 140 -12.55 0.28 -5.44
N GLY A 141 -12.48 -0.25 -6.65
CA GLY A 141 -13.46 -1.19 -7.18
C GLY A 141 -13.58 -2.45 -6.33
N VAL A 142 -12.45 -3.13 -6.09
CA VAL A 142 -12.44 -4.38 -5.31
C VAL A 142 -12.79 -4.14 -3.85
N CYS A 143 -12.26 -3.11 -3.21
CA CYS A 143 -12.56 -2.78 -1.82
C CYS A 143 -14.03 -2.42 -1.61
N THR A 144 -14.67 -1.75 -2.59
CA THR A 144 -16.10 -1.47 -2.54
C THR A 144 -16.91 -2.77 -2.58
N GLY A 145 -16.59 -3.67 -3.51
CA GLY A 145 -17.24 -4.97 -3.61
C GLY A 145 -17.06 -5.84 -2.35
N VAL A 146 -15.87 -5.84 -1.76
CA VAL A 146 -15.61 -6.52 -0.48
C VAL A 146 -16.45 -5.91 0.63
N GLY A 147 -16.53 -4.55 0.70
CA GLY A 147 -17.35 -3.84 1.69
C GLY A 147 -18.83 -4.21 1.62
N GLU A 148 -19.38 -4.41 0.43
CA GLU A 148 -20.73 -4.91 0.26
C GLU A 148 -20.85 -6.38 0.67
N ALA A 149 -19.86 -7.20 0.33
CA ALA A 149 -19.88 -8.64 0.57
C ALA A 149 -19.77 -9.00 2.06
N VAL A 150 -18.97 -8.30 2.86
CA VAL A 150 -18.75 -8.64 4.28
C VAL A 150 -20.01 -8.57 5.13
N HIS A 151 -21.02 -7.84 4.69
CA HIS A 151 -22.34 -7.79 5.34
C HIS A 151 -23.27 -8.92 4.91
N SER A 152 -22.86 -9.77 3.99
CA SER A 152 -23.67 -10.91 3.53
C SER A 152 -23.65 -12.05 4.55
N ARG A 153 -24.83 -12.58 4.86
CA ARG A 153 -24.97 -13.78 5.71
C ARG A 153 -24.35 -15.06 5.13
N PHE A 154 -23.94 -15.02 3.87
CA PHE A 154 -23.34 -16.17 3.20
C PHE A 154 -21.83 -16.15 3.24
N ILE A 155 -21.19 -15.06 3.69
CA ILE A 155 -19.75 -14.99 3.78
C ILE A 155 -19.25 -15.76 5.00
N THR A 156 -18.20 -16.52 4.80
CA THR A 156 -17.48 -17.19 5.88
C THR A 156 -16.02 -16.73 5.85
N PRO A 157 -15.42 -16.45 7.02
CA PRO A 157 -14.02 -16.07 7.08
C PRO A 157 -13.11 -17.15 6.47
N GLY A 158 -12.19 -16.71 5.62
CA GLY A 158 -11.14 -17.56 5.06
C GLY A 158 -9.94 -17.71 5.99
N ARG A 159 -8.95 -18.48 5.56
CA ARG A 159 -7.64 -18.55 6.21
C ARG A 159 -6.70 -17.59 5.51
N TYR A 160 -5.79 -16.99 6.26
CA TYR A 160 -4.74 -16.17 5.68
C TYR A 160 -3.78 -17.02 4.84
N SER A 161 -3.41 -16.49 3.69
CA SER A 161 -2.26 -16.93 2.90
C SER A 161 -0.95 -16.47 3.55
N HIS A 162 0.17 -17.07 3.19
CA HIS A 162 1.49 -16.57 3.57
C HIS A 162 1.76 -15.16 3.02
N MET A 163 1.07 -14.75 1.96
CA MET A 163 1.13 -13.42 1.36
C MET A 163 0.31 -12.36 2.11
N GLU A 164 -0.48 -12.76 3.11
CA GLU A 164 -1.29 -11.88 3.96
C GLU A 164 -0.70 -11.72 5.37
N LYS A 165 0.61 -11.95 5.52
CA LYS A 165 1.31 -11.90 6.81
C LYS A 165 1.12 -10.57 7.52
N THR A 166 1.21 -9.45 6.82
CA THR A 166 1.07 -8.11 7.39
C THR A 166 -0.37 -7.81 7.80
N VAL A 167 -1.36 -8.33 7.06
CA VAL A 167 -2.78 -8.27 7.45
C VAL A 167 -3.01 -9.04 8.76
N HIS A 168 -2.44 -10.25 8.88
CA HIS A 168 -2.52 -11.02 10.12
C HIS A 168 -1.86 -10.30 11.30
N GLN A 169 -0.72 -9.64 11.10
CA GLN A 169 -0.06 -8.81 12.11
C GLN A 169 -0.96 -7.64 12.55
N PHE A 170 -1.59 -6.95 11.59
CA PHE A 170 -2.54 -5.87 11.85
C PHE A 170 -3.73 -6.36 12.68
N HIS A 171 -4.34 -7.49 12.33
CA HIS A 171 -5.46 -8.05 13.07
C HIS A 171 -5.09 -8.42 14.49
N ASN A 172 -3.93 -9.03 14.72
CA ASN A 172 -3.45 -9.34 16.06
C ASN A 172 -3.25 -8.08 16.91
N TRP A 173 -2.60 -7.05 16.35
CA TRP A 173 -2.47 -5.76 17.00
C TRP A 173 -3.85 -5.15 17.32
N TRP A 174 -4.78 -5.17 16.36
CA TRP A 174 -6.13 -4.66 16.55
C TRP A 174 -6.87 -5.35 17.69
N LEU A 175 -6.83 -6.67 17.74
CA LEU A 175 -7.42 -7.45 18.80
C LEU A 175 -6.81 -7.12 20.17
N ASP A 176 -5.51 -6.92 20.23
CA ASP A 176 -4.81 -6.51 21.46
C ASP A 176 -5.24 -5.12 21.97
N GLN A 177 -5.69 -4.24 21.08
CA GLN A 177 -6.22 -2.92 21.47
C GLN A 177 -7.69 -3.00 21.89
N MET A 178 -8.48 -3.85 21.25
CA MET A 178 -9.93 -3.89 21.43
C MET A 178 -10.37 -4.85 22.54
N LEU A 179 -9.62 -5.90 22.82
CA LEU A 179 -9.96 -6.85 23.86
C LEU A 179 -9.40 -6.41 25.20
N PRO A 180 -10.17 -6.60 26.31
CA PRO A 180 -9.64 -6.38 27.65
C PRO A 180 -8.40 -7.27 27.86
N LYS A 181 -7.30 -6.67 28.29
CA LYS A 181 -6.15 -7.46 28.72
C LYS A 181 -6.61 -8.33 29.87
N ALA A 182 -6.72 -9.63 29.66
CA ALA A 182 -6.94 -10.56 30.75
C ALA A 182 -5.86 -10.26 31.81
N SER A 183 -6.26 -10.03 33.03
CA SER A 183 -5.33 -9.83 34.14
C SER A 183 -4.39 -11.03 34.17
N ARG A 184 -3.16 -10.82 33.76
CA ARG A 184 -2.07 -11.81 33.83
C ARG A 184 -1.68 -12.03 35.26
#